data_86bad77351255d174974ca72c99b4124
#
_entry.id   86bad77351255d174974ca72c99b4124
#
_cell.length_a   1.000
_cell.length_b   1.000
_cell.length_c   1.000
_cell.angle_alpha   90.00
_cell.angle_beta   90.00
_cell.angle_gamma   90.00
#
_symmetry.space_group_name_H-M   'P 1'
#
loop_
_entity.id
_entity.type
_entity.pdbx_description
1 polymer ?
#
loop_
_entity_poly.entity_id
_entity_poly.type
_entity_poly.pdbx_seq_one_letter_code
_entity_poly.pdbx_strand_id
1 'polypeptide(L)'
;MSLLVDKRRQGRLSYEFAVDEARRRDDRHVVDRLLAIGPVPRTVDDELTLGDIVERYGGTFFRNRLSTRKLIWAALQTDEADITDLVAFGRGNRFSLHSLWAEYSQVDLRGFVLFAMPVFFVLGRDDRHVPSGVAADYFETIAAPLKRLLWFEESAHNPPFEQPHRFVSVMTDQVLPLVK
;
A
#
# COMPACT_ATOMS: atom_id res chain seq x y z
N MET A 1 -2.09 -3.96 -5.16
CA MET A 1 -1.37 -3.68 -3.90
C MET A 1 0.05 -3.33 -4.26
N SER A 2 0.52 -2.16 -3.85
CA SER A 2 1.89 -1.72 -4.16
C SER A 2 2.93 -2.53 -3.38
N LEU A 3 4.14 -2.61 -3.92
CA LEU A 3 5.23 -3.40 -3.35
C LEU A 3 5.98 -2.58 -2.29
N LEU A 4 6.09 -3.10 -1.08
CA LEU A 4 7.00 -2.60 -0.06
C LEU A 4 8.43 -3.04 -0.41
N VAL A 5 9.28 -2.09 -0.81
CA VAL A 5 10.67 -2.32 -1.24
C VAL A 5 11.67 -1.84 -0.19
N ASP A 6 11.50 -0.62 0.26
CA ASP A 6 12.34 0.05 1.26
C ASP A 6 11.41 0.71 2.28
N LYS A 7 11.21 0.02 3.40
CA LYS A 7 10.27 0.46 4.44
C LYS A 7 10.59 1.86 4.97
N ARG A 8 11.85 2.17 5.13
CA ARG A 8 12.26 3.48 5.67
C ARG A 8 12.02 4.61 4.68
N ARG A 9 12.37 4.39 3.40
CA ARG A 9 12.16 5.40 2.35
C ARG A 9 10.68 5.60 2.07
N GLN A 10 9.91 4.51 1.95
CA GLN A 10 8.47 4.58 1.69
C GLN A 10 7.72 5.20 2.88
N GLY A 11 8.05 4.81 4.11
CA GLY A 11 7.47 5.42 5.31
C GLY A 11 7.73 6.92 5.41
N ARG A 12 8.95 7.38 5.07
CA ARG A 12 9.28 8.81 5.04
C ARG A 12 8.43 9.57 4.02
N LEU A 13 8.30 9.04 2.80
CA LEU A 13 7.49 9.68 1.76
C LEU A 13 6.00 9.74 2.13
N SER A 14 5.46 8.70 2.76
CA SER A 14 4.10 8.69 3.30
C SER A 14 3.91 9.75 4.39
N TYR A 15 4.88 9.87 5.29
CA TYR A 15 4.91 10.88 6.33
C TYR A 15 4.96 12.30 5.76
N GLU A 16 5.84 12.57 4.82
CA GLU A 16 5.97 13.87 4.14
C GLU A 16 4.64 14.26 3.49
N PHE A 17 4.01 13.34 2.74
CA PHE A 17 2.68 13.56 2.19
C PHE A 17 1.65 13.91 3.27
N ALA A 18 1.62 13.15 4.37
CA ALA A 18 0.66 13.39 5.45
C ALA A 18 0.85 14.75 6.13
N VAL A 19 2.10 15.18 6.35
CA VAL A 19 2.43 16.48 6.94
C VAL A 19 2.03 17.63 6.00
N ASP A 20 2.33 17.50 4.70
CA ASP A 20 2.00 18.52 3.71
C ASP A 20 0.48 18.68 3.57
N GLU A 21 -0.27 17.58 3.55
CA GLU A 21 -1.72 17.60 3.52
C GLU A 21 -2.34 18.20 4.79
N ALA A 22 -1.81 17.85 5.96
CA ALA A 22 -2.27 18.39 7.24
C ALA A 22 -2.04 19.92 7.31
N ARG A 23 -0.87 20.39 6.88
CA ARG A 23 -0.53 21.83 6.82
C ARG A 23 -1.43 22.57 5.82
N ARG A 24 -1.64 22.02 4.64
CA ARG A 24 -2.50 22.60 3.60
C ARG A 24 -3.95 22.77 4.07
N ARG A 25 -4.40 21.92 4.99
CA ARG A 25 -5.76 21.94 5.57
C ARG A 25 -5.85 22.69 6.90
N ASP A 26 -4.75 23.28 7.38
CA ASP A 26 -4.61 23.89 8.73
C ASP A 26 -5.04 22.93 9.87
N ASP A 27 -4.83 21.60 9.69
CA ASP A 27 -5.16 20.58 10.69
C ASP A 27 -4.01 20.46 11.70
N ARG A 28 -3.91 21.44 12.60
CA ARG A 28 -2.81 21.55 13.58
C ARG A 28 -2.71 20.33 14.48
N HIS A 29 -3.84 19.78 14.90
CA HIS A 29 -3.84 18.59 15.75
C HIS A 29 -3.16 17.39 15.07
N VAL A 30 -3.42 17.20 13.78
CA VAL A 30 -2.75 16.13 13.02
C VAL A 30 -1.28 16.45 12.79
N VAL A 31 -0.92 17.72 12.54
CA VAL A 31 0.50 18.12 12.44
C VAL A 31 1.25 17.77 13.72
N ASP A 32 0.73 18.15 14.89
CA ASP A 32 1.37 17.86 16.18
C ASP A 32 1.52 16.33 16.39
N ARG A 33 0.49 15.57 16.04
CA ARG A 33 0.52 14.10 16.11
C ARG A 33 1.57 13.48 15.19
N LEU A 34 1.68 13.97 13.95
CA LEU A 34 2.71 13.53 13.00
C LEU A 34 4.12 13.90 13.49
N LEU A 35 4.31 15.09 14.05
CA LEU A 35 5.60 15.49 14.62
C LEU A 35 6.03 14.57 15.79
N ALA A 36 5.08 14.07 16.59
CA ALA A 36 5.37 13.12 17.65
C ALA A 36 5.79 11.74 17.11
N ILE A 37 5.19 11.26 16.00
CA ILE A 37 5.56 10.01 15.32
C ILE A 37 6.95 10.14 14.69
N GLY A 38 7.20 11.25 14.01
CA GLY A 38 8.42 11.49 13.21
C GLY A 38 8.38 10.82 11.83
N PRO A 39 9.43 11.07 11.01
CA PRO A 39 9.43 10.68 9.59
C PRO A 39 9.53 9.17 9.32
N VAL A 40 9.81 8.38 10.35
CA VAL A 40 9.83 6.91 10.28
C VAL A 40 9.13 6.37 11.52
N PRO A 41 7.99 5.70 11.39
CA PRO A 41 7.29 5.06 12.49
C PRO A 41 8.21 4.13 13.29
N ARG A 42 8.17 4.21 14.61
CA ARG A 42 9.02 3.44 15.51
C ARG A 42 8.28 2.30 16.18
N THR A 43 6.96 2.37 16.19
CA THR A 43 6.07 1.39 16.80
C THR A 43 4.96 0.99 15.83
N VAL A 44 4.28 -0.12 16.13
CA VAL A 44 3.08 -0.54 15.39
C VAL A 44 1.99 0.53 15.46
N ASP A 45 1.82 1.18 16.61
CA ASP A 45 0.81 2.23 16.78
C ASP A 45 1.14 3.49 15.97
N ASP A 46 2.42 3.85 15.83
CA ASP A 46 2.86 4.91 14.93
C ASP A 46 2.52 4.58 13.47
N GLU A 47 2.80 3.34 13.05
CA GLU A 47 2.52 2.85 11.69
C GLU A 47 1.03 2.90 11.37
N LEU A 48 0.20 2.34 12.25
CA LEU A 48 -1.26 2.35 12.08
C LEU A 48 -1.81 3.78 12.05
N THR A 49 -1.30 4.64 12.93
CA THR A 49 -1.69 6.05 12.98
C THR A 49 -1.33 6.79 11.69
N LEU A 50 -0.11 6.60 11.18
CA LEU A 50 0.30 7.20 9.92
C LEU A 50 -0.55 6.69 8.76
N GLY A 51 -0.82 5.38 8.69
CA GLY A 51 -1.68 4.77 7.68
C GLY A 51 -3.09 5.35 7.66
N ASP A 52 -3.70 5.51 8.84
CA ASP A 52 -5.03 6.12 8.99
C ASP A 52 -5.06 7.59 8.52
N ILE A 53 -4.01 8.36 8.82
CA ILE A 53 -3.90 9.76 8.39
C ILE A 53 -3.72 9.83 6.86
N VAL A 54 -2.87 8.97 6.28
CA VAL A 54 -2.65 8.89 4.84
C VAL A 54 -3.95 8.52 4.12
N GLU A 55 -4.73 7.54 4.63
CA GLU A 55 -6.04 7.18 4.07
C GLU A 55 -7.01 8.36 4.16
N ARG A 56 -7.11 9.01 5.34
CA ARG A 56 -7.98 10.19 5.56
C ARG A 56 -7.71 11.30 4.56
N TYR A 57 -6.46 11.48 4.16
CA TYR A 57 -6.04 12.51 3.22
C TYR A 57 -6.02 12.05 1.75
N GLY A 58 -6.48 10.83 1.47
CA GLY A 58 -6.68 10.33 0.11
C GLY A 58 -5.47 9.66 -0.50
N GLY A 59 -4.46 9.33 0.31
CA GLY A 59 -3.24 8.67 -0.17
C GLY A 59 -3.36 7.16 -0.37
N THR A 60 -4.44 6.53 0.12
CA THR A 60 -4.66 5.07 0.02
C THR A 60 -5.61 4.70 -1.12
N PHE A 61 -6.58 5.57 -1.42
CA PHE A 61 -7.55 5.34 -2.49
C PHE A 61 -7.65 6.56 -3.40
N PHE A 62 -7.63 6.32 -4.70
CA PHE A 62 -7.66 7.36 -5.73
C PHE A 62 -8.87 8.29 -5.55
N ARG A 63 -8.59 9.57 -5.30
CA ARG A 63 -9.59 10.62 -5.09
C ARG A 63 -10.67 10.26 -4.06
N ASN A 64 -10.36 9.42 -3.07
CA ASN A 64 -11.31 8.93 -2.07
C ASN A 64 -12.58 8.26 -2.65
N ARG A 65 -12.50 7.72 -3.88
CA ARG A 65 -13.64 6.98 -4.51
C ARG A 65 -13.99 5.74 -3.69
N LEU A 66 -12.99 5.07 -3.11
CA LEU A 66 -13.14 3.99 -2.14
C LEU A 66 -12.61 4.42 -0.76
N SER A 67 -12.80 3.59 0.23
CA SER A 67 -12.20 3.67 1.55
C SER A 67 -12.24 2.30 2.20
N THR A 68 -11.38 2.05 3.20
CA THR A 68 -11.42 0.82 3.99
C THR A 68 -12.82 0.56 4.56
N ARG A 69 -13.52 1.60 5.04
CA ARG A 69 -14.91 1.48 5.53
C ARG A 69 -15.90 1.02 4.46
N LYS A 70 -15.79 1.51 3.22
CA LYS A 70 -16.66 1.08 2.11
C LYS A 70 -16.38 -0.38 1.74
N LEU A 71 -15.12 -0.80 1.74
CA LEU A 71 -14.75 -2.19 1.46
C LEU A 71 -15.27 -3.13 2.56
N ILE A 72 -15.13 -2.76 3.82
CA ILE A 72 -15.71 -3.49 4.96
C ILE A 72 -17.23 -3.61 4.81
N TRP A 73 -17.91 -2.49 4.51
CA TRP A 73 -19.36 -2.49 4.30
C TRP A 73 -19.76 -3.42 3.15
N ALA A 74 -19.04 -3.39 2.03
CA ALA A 74 -19.29 -4.28 0.91
C ALA A 74 -19.09 -5.77 1.28
N ALA A 75 -18.04 -6.10 2.03
CA ALA A 75 -17.77 -7.46 2.50
C ALA A 75 -18.93 -8.00 3.37
N LEU A 76 -19.45 -7.18 4.30
CA LEU A 76 -20.58 -7.55 5.16
C LEU A 76 -21.92 -7.76 4.42
N GLN A 77 -21.99 -7.38 3.15
CA GLN A 77 -23.18 -7.61 2.31
C GLN A 77 -23.08 -8.92 1.49
N THR A 78 -22.01 -9.66 1.67
CA THR A 78 -21.79 -10.98 1.05
C THR A 78 -21.99 -12.08 2.08
N ASP A 79 -22.27 -13.27 1.62
CA ASP A 79 -22.34 -14.46 2.49
C ASP A 79 -20.94 -14.98 2.90
N GLU A 80 -19.88 -14.33 2.42
CA GLU A 80 -18.47 -14.75 2.62
C GLU A 80 -17.82 -14.14 3.88
N ALA A 81 -18.42 -13.09 4.47
CA ALA A 81 -17.85 -12.44 5.65
C ALA A 81 -18.94 -11.94 6.61
N ASP A 82 -18.73 -12.15 7.89
CA ASP A 82 -19.56 -11.62 8.96
C ASP A 82 -18.79 -10.67 9.89
N ILE A 83 -19.46 -10.15 10.91
CA ILE A 83 -18.85 -9.22 11.86
C ILE A 83 -17.74 -9.88 12.70
N THR A 84 -17.81 -11.20 12.91
CA THR A 84 -16.80 -11.95 13.67
C THR A 84 -15.52 -12.08 12.86
N ASP A 85 -15.63 -12.25 11.53
CA ASP A 85 -14.49 -12.27 10.61
C ASP A 85 -13.77 -10.92 10.58
N LEU A 86 -14.52 -9.82 10.59
CA LEU A 86 -13.93 -8.47 10.64
C LEU A 86 -13.18 -8.22 11.94
N VAL A 87 -13.75 -8.64 13.07
CA VAL A 87 -13.08 -8.53 14.37
C VAL A 87 -11.82 -9.41 14.38
N ALA A 88 -11.93 -10.65 13.88
CA ALA A 88 -10.80 -11.58 13.78
C ALA A 88 -9.71 -11.02 12.87
N PHE A 89 -10.08 -10.44 11.70
CA PHE A 89 -9.15 -9.78 10.79
C PHE A 89 -8.40 -8.63 11.46
N GLY A 90 -9.12 -7.72 12.12
CA GLY A 90 -8.51 -6.58 12.81
C GLY A 90 -7.55 -7.01 13.93
N ARG A 91 -7.94 -8.01 14.73
CA ARG A 91 -7.08 -8.57 15.79
C ARG A 91 -5.88 -9.31 15.22
N GLY A 92 -6.09 -10.11 14.16
CA GLY A 92 -5.03 -10.85 13.48
C GLY A 92 -4.01 -9.93 12.82
N ASN A 93 -4.46 -8.88 12.14
CA ASN A 93 -3.58 -7.87 11.55
C ASN A 93 -2.70 -7.19 12.62
N ARG A 94 -3.32 -6.74 13.72
CA ARG A 94 -2.57 -6.13 14.82
C ARG A 94 -1.59 -7.11 15.48
N PHE A 95 -2.01 -8.35 15.73
CA PHE A 95 -1.14 -9.40 16.23
C PHE A 95 0.06 -9.66 15.31
N SER A 96 -0.18 -9.80 14.02
CA SER A 96 0.87 -10.03 13.02
C SER A 96 1.86 -8.87 12.96
N LEU A 97 1.36 -7.63 12.95
CA LEU A 97 2.23 -6.44 12.96
C LEU A 97 3.10 -6.37 14.22
N HIS A 98 2.54 -6.66 15.40
CA HIS A 98 3.35 -6.69 16.63
C HIS A 98 4.39 -7.81 16.62
N SER A 99 4.00 -9.00 16.16
CA SER A 99 4.88 -10.17 16.14
C SER A 99 6.02 -10.05 15.13
N LEU A 100 5.78 -9.37 14.01
CA LEU A 100 6.73 -9.22 12.89
C LEU A 100 7.35 -7.82 12.82
N TRP A 101 7.14 -6.97 13.82
CA TRP A 101 7.56 -5.58 13.77
C TRP A 101 9.06 -5.40 13.56
N ALA A 102 9.86 -6.23 14.20
CA ALA A 102 11.32 -6.16 14.10
C ALA A 102 11.80 -6.36 12.65
N GLU A 103 11.22 -7.33 11.95
CA GLU A 103 11.53 -7.65 10.55
C GLU A 103 10.86 -6.64 9.60
N TYR A 104 9.56 -6.39 9.81
CA TYR A 104 8.77 -5.48 8.97
C TYR A 104 9.35 -4.07 8.92
N SER A 105 9.76 -3.52 10.06
CA SER A 105 10.32 -2.17 10.15
C SER A 105 11.67 -2.01 9.43
N GLN A 106 12.33 -3.12 9.10
CA GLN A 106 13.64 -3.17 8.45
C GLN A 106 13.60 -3.73 7.03
N VAL A 107 12.39 -3.98 6.46
CA VAL A 107 12.27 -4.51 5.10
C VAL A 107 13.04 -3.64 4.11
N ASP A 108 13.98 -4.29 3.43
CA ASP A 108 14.78 -3.73 2.34
C ASP A 108 15.02 -4.80 1.27
N LEU A 109 14.30 -4.70 0.15
CA LEU A 109 14.37 -5.65 -0.96
C LEU A 109 15.37 -5.25 -2.04
N ARG A 110 16.07 -4.13 -1.90
CA ARG A 110 16.96 -3.60 -2.94
C ARG A 110 18.13 -4.52 -3.29
N GLY A 111 18.48 -5.43 -2.39
CA GLY A 111 19.49 -6.47 -2.65
C GLY A 111 18.98 -7.65 -3.49
N PHE A 112 17.67 -7.81 -3.66
CA PHE A 112 17.09 -8.93 -4.42
C PHE A 112 16.84 -8.50 -5.86
N VAL A 113 17.85 -8.58 -6.69
CA VAL A 113 17.82 -8.05 -8.06
C VAL A 113 17.69 -9.11 -9.16
N LEU A 114 17.76 -10.41 -8.84
CA LEU A 114 17.70 -11.50 -9.83
C LEU A 114 16.45 -12.38 -9.58
N PHE A 115 15.64 -12.51 -10.61
CA PHE A 115 14.44 -13.34 -10.59
C PHE A 115 14.51 -14.39 -11.70
N ALA A 116 14.23 -15.65 -11.37
CA ALA A 116 14.20 -16.76 -12.33
C ALA A 116 12.85 -16.89 -13.07
N MET A 117 11.86 -16.05 -12.70
CA MET A 117 10.49 -16.09 -13.22
C MET A 117 10.10 -14.73 -13.80
N PRO A 118 9.05 -14.68 -14.66
CA PRO A 118 8.46 -13.41 -15.10
C PRO A 118 7.99 -12.55 -13.92
N VAL A 119 8.23 -11.24 -13.99
CA VAL A 119 7.88 -10.28 -12.94
C VAL A 119 6.98 -9.18 -13.49
N PHE A 120 5.84 -8.98 -12.84
CA PHE A 120 4.88 -7.93 -13.17
C PHE A 120 4.69 -7.00 -11.97
N PHE A 121 5.00 -5.72 -12.14
CA PHE A 121 4.68 -4.69 -11.14
C PHE A 121 3.40 -3.97 -11.57
N VAL A 122 2.37 -4.05 -10.75
CA VAL A 122 1.10 -3.34 -10.93
C VAL A 122 1.06 -2.24 -9.88
N LEU A 123 1.25 -0.99 -10.30
CA LEU A 123 1.43 0.16 -9.43
C LEU A 123 0.34 1.21 -9.67
N GLY A 124 -0.30 1.67 -8.59
CA GLY A 124 -1.19 2.83 -8.65
C GLY A 124 -0.41 4.14 -8.69
N ARG A 125 -0.81 5.06 -9.56
CA ARG A 125 -0.11 6.33 -9.75
C ARG A 125 -0.12 7.21 -8.51
N ASP A 126 -1.24 7.21 -7.79
CA ASP A 126 -1.46 8.09 -6.63
C ASP A 126 -1.23 7.40 -5.27
N ASP A 127 -0.54 6.24 -5.24
CA ASP A 127 -0.24 5.57 -4.00
C ASP A 127 0.71 6.41 -3.13
N ARG A 128 0.19 6.87 -1.99
CA ARG A 128 0.93 7.56 -0.93
C ARG A 128 1.01 6.74 0.35
N HIS A 129 0.29 5.62 0.39
CA HIS A 129 0.34 4.68 1.51
C HIS A 129 1.63 3.83 1.47
N VAL A 130 1.91 3.25 0.29
CA VAL A 130 3.20 2.61 -0.03
C VAL A 130 3.68 3.24 -1.34
N PRO A 131 4.37 4.39 -1.29
CA PRO A 131 4.66 5.20 -2.46
C PRO A 131 5.25 4.43 -3.63
N SER A 132 4.50 4.33 -4.72
CA SER A 132 4.80 3.50 -5.88
C SER A 132 6.09 3.88 -6.61
N GLY A 133 6.55 5.13 -6.47
CA GLY A 133 7.81 5.58 -7.06
C GLY A 133 9.02 4.76 -6.59
N VAL A 134 9.03 4.33 -5.33
CA VAL A 134 10.13 3.49 -4.79
C VAL A 134 10.13 2.11 -5.43
N ALA A 135 8.95 1.52 -5.66
CA ALA A 135 8.84 0.26 -6.37
C ALA A 135 9.21 0.39 -7.85
N ALA A 136 8.88 1.52 -8.49
CA ALA A 136 9.28 1.80 -9.87
C ALA A 136 10.82 1.96 -9.99
N ASP A 137 11.45 2.68 -9.07
CA ASP A 137 12.92 2.77 -9.04
C ASP A 137 13.56 1.38 -8.88
N TYR A 138 13.01 0.55 -8.01
CA TYR A 138 13.49 -0.83 -7.80
C TYR A 138 13.28 -1.69 -9.05
N PHE A 139 12.15 -1.54 -9.76
CA PHE A 139 11.90 -2.26 -11.01
C PHE A 139 13.01 -2.06 -12.03
N GLU A 140 13.61 -0.88 -12.10
CA GLU A 140 14.72 -0.63 -13.05
C GLU A 140 15.97 -1.46 -12.69
N THR A 141 16.18 -1.79 -11.43
CA THR A 141 17.37 -2.51 -10.96
C THR A 141 17.27 -4.03 -11.10
N ILE A 142 16.06 -4.60 -11.17
CA ILE A 142 15.88 -6.05 -11.22
C ILE A 142 16.11 -6.60 -12.64
N ALA A 143 16.58 -7.86 -12.69
CA ALA A 143 16.68 -8.68 -13.90
C ALA A 143 15.74 -9.89 -13.76
N ALA A 144 14.98 -10.18 -14.83
CA ALA A 144 14.06 -11.31 -14.93
C ALA A 144 13.96 -11.73 -16.40
N PRO A 145 13.56 -13.00 -16.71
CA PRO A 145 13.32 -13.45 -18.08
C PRO A 145 12.31 -12.58 -18.85
N LEU A 146 11.33 -12.06 -18.14
CA LEU A 146 10.37 -11.06 -18.58
C LEU A 146 10.06 -10.15 -17.40
N LYS A 147 10.12 -8.83 -17.59
CA LYS A 147 9.62 -7.89 -16.60
C LYS A 147 8.72 -6.83 -17.23
N ARG A 148 7.63 -6.49 -16.56
CA ARG A 148 6.69 -5.44 -16.99
C ARG A 148 6.28 -4.57 -15.83
N LEU A 149 6.30 -3.25 -16.03
CA LEU A 149 5.76 -2.25 -15.12
C LEU A 149 4.47 -1.68 -15.72
N LEU A 150 3.39 -1.80 -14.97
CA LEU A 150 2.04 -1.43 -15.38
C LEU A 150 1.51 -0.37 -14.42
N TRP A 151 1.42 0.86 -14.92
CA TRP A 151 0.83 1.96 -14.17
C TRP A 151 -0.68 1.96 -14.29
N PHE A 152 -1.36 2.05 -13.17
CA PHE A 152 -2.79 2.23 -13.04
C PHE A 152 -3.05 3.69 -12.68
N GLU A 153 -3.41 4.48 -13.70
CA GLU A 153 -3.45 5.94 -13.63
C GLU A 153 -4.58 6.48 -12.72
N GLU A 154 -5.66 5.73 -12.57
CA GLU A 154 -6.76 6.05 -11.68
C GLU A 154 -6.79 5.14 -10.44
N SER A 155 -5.64 4.78 -9.91
CA SER A 155 -5.49 3.98 -8.71
C SER A 155 -4.42 4.54 -7.79
N ALA A 156 -4.62 4.30 -6.50
CA ALA A 156 -3.64 4.50 -5.46
C ALA A 156 -3.11 3.13 -4.98
N HIS A 157 -3.35 2.76 -3.71
CA HIS A 157 -2.77 1.55 -3.13
C HIS A 157 -3.40 0.24 -3.61
N ASN A 158 -4.63 0.28 -4.13
CA ASN A 158 -5.43 -0.91 -4.37
C ASN A 158 -5.93 -1.04 -5.83
N PRO A 159 -5.04 -1.12 -6.85
CA PRO A 159 -5.42 -1.26 -8.24
C PRO A 159 -6.49 -2.32 -8.54
N PRO A 160 -6.48 -3.54 -7.91
CA PRO A 160 -7.49 -4.55 -8.16
C PRO A 160 -8.92 -4.12 -7.80
N PHE A 161 -9.07 -3.29 -6.76
CA PHE A 161 -10.38 -2.78 -6.32
C PHE A 161 -10.75 -1.45 -6.98
N GLU A 162 -9.77 -0.68 -7.42
CA GLU A 162 -9.99 0.65 -7.98
C GLU A 162 -10.20 0.63 -9.50
N GLN A 163 -9.52 -0.30 -10.20
CA GLN A 163 -9.64 -0.52 -11.63
C GLN A 163 -9.80 -2.03 -11.95
N PRO A 164 -10.85 -2.71 -11.46
CA PRO A 164 -10.97 -4.17 -11.51
C PRO A 164 -10.97 -4.73 -12.94
N HIS A 165 -11.69 -4.10 -13.87
CA HIS A 165 -11.72 -4.56 -15.26
C HIS A 165 -10.33 -4.54 -15.90
N ARG A 166 -9.58 -3.45 -15.69
CA ARG A 166 -8.20 -3.36 -16.19
C ARG A 166 -7.27 -4.37 -15.52
N PHE A 167 -7.42 -4.56 -14.20
CA PHE A 167 -6.63 -5.55 -13.49
C PHE A 167 -6.89 -6.97 -14.01
N VAL A 168 -8.16 -7.36 -14.21
CA VAL A 168 -8.54 -8.65 -14.79
C VAL A 168 -7.95 -8.80 -16.18
N SER A 169 -8.08 -7.81 -17.08
CA SER A 169 -7.47 -7.89 -18.43
C SER A 169 -5.96 -8.12 -18.36
N VAL A 170 -5.24 -7.43 -17.47
CA VAL A 170 -3.80 -7.65 -17.29
C VAL A 170 -3.52 -9.09 -16.88
N MET A 171 -4.29 -9.62 -15.92
CA MET A 171 -4.10 -11.00 -15.45
C MET A 171 -4.41 -12.02 -16.54
N THR A 172 -5.51 -11.88 -17.27
CA THR A 172 -5.94 -12.83 -18.31
C THR A 172 -5.11 -12.76 -19.57
N ASP A 173 -4.72 -11.56 -20.01
CA ASP A 173 -4.11 -11.37 -21.32
C ASP A 173 -2.58 -11.39 -21.27
N GLN A 174 -1.98 -11.05 -20.12
CA GLN A 174 -0.54 -10.89 -20.01
C GLN A 174 0.13 -11.87 -19.04
N VAL A 175 -0.55 -12.25 -17.95
CA VAL A 175 0.05 -13.12 -16.91
C VAL A 175 -0.33 -14.57 -17.16
N LEU A 176 -1.62 -14.88 -17.29
CA LEU A 176 -2.11 -16.26 -17.44
C LEU A 176 -1.48 -17.04 -18.61
N PRO A 177 -1.18 -16.44 -19.79
CA PRO A 177 -0.52 -17.16 -20.89
C PRO A 177 0.89 -17.64 -20.56
N LEU A 178 1.55 -17.07 -19.54
CA LEU A 178 2.92 -17.41 -19.14
C LEU A 178 2.99 -18.58 -18.14
N VAL A 179 1.87 -19.01 -17.59
CA VAL A 179 1.79 -20.09 -16.58
C VAL A 179 1.19 -21.39 -17.16
N LYS A 180 1.10 -21.48 -18.47
CA LYS A 180 0.64 -22.66 -19.20
C LYS A 180 1.77 -23.59 -19.55
#